data_ad2e32a5d78367c471c2c9b1633a8b71
#
_entry.id   ad2e32a5d78367c471c2c9b1633a8b71
#
_cell.length_a   1.000
_cell.length_b   1.000
_cell.length_c   1.000
_cell.angle_alpha   90.00
_cell.angle_beta   90.00
_cell.angle_gamma   90.00
#
_symmetry.space_group_name_H-M   'P 1'
#
loop_
_entity.id
_entity.type
_entity.pdbx_description
1 polymer ?
#
loop_
_entity_poly.entity_id
_entity_poly.type
_entity_poly.pdbx_seq_one_letter_code
_entity_poly.pdbx_strand_id
1 'polypeptide(L)'
;LSVDRDGAMLLQVPQVVRILVQSGRSMRVQRLDSQDESWRLFLLGSALGYLCLQRGLFPLHAACLRIGSRTVAFAGHSGAGKSTLAAALLQRGHGLLSDDLTVIRSDGAHGITMLPAFPRLKLWRDTLESLQLPMTGTPRVRPGMDKFDLRPSIGFDAAPATLDAVVVLHDAASEPHLQRLSPHAGLATLHGYLARPQAAERLGLRAAMFAQAAAIARQVPVWRLQRPRRFDALAATADLLEAHFGT
;
A
#
# COMPACT_ATOMS: atom_id res chain seq x y z
N LEU A 1 12.41 16.90 2.69
CA LEU A 1 13.21 15.70 2.77
C LEU A 1 14.67 16.02 2.42
N SER A 2 15.59 15.73 3.32
CA SER A 2 17.03 15.82 3.12
C SER A 2 17.65 14.41 3.24
N VAL A 3 18.75 14.19 2.53
CA VAL A 3 19.54 12.95 2.62
C VAL A 3 20.99 13.38 2.80
N ASP A 4 21.66 12.84 3.78
CA ASP A 4 23.09 13.10 3.99
C ASP A 4 23.98 12.13 3.18
N ARG A 5 25.32 12.28 3.32
CA ARG A 5 26.30 11.48 2.58
C ARG A 5 26.28 9.99 2.98
N ASP A 6 25.84 9.69 4.20
CA ASP A 6 25.77 8.34 4.76
C ASP A 6 24.40 7.70 4.51
N GLY A 7 23.51 8.37 3.75
CA GLY A 7 22.17 7.90 3.41
C GLY A 7 21.16 8.06 4.54
N ALA A 8 21.47 8.81 5.62
CA ALA A 8 20.47 9.14 6.63
C ALA A 8 19.45 10.14 6.04
N MET A 9 18.19 9.93 6.33
CA MET A 9 17.07 10.67 5.74
C MET A 9 16.34 11.46 6.81
N LEU A 10 16.27 12.78 6.66
CA LEU A 10 15.49 13.65 7.53
C LEU A 10 14.21 14.11 6.82
N LEU A 11 13.08 13.64 7.31
CA LEU A 11 11.76 14.14 6.96
C LEU A 11 11.38 15.27 7.93
N GLN A 12 11.09 16.45 7.39
CA GLN A 12 10.57 17.58 8.15
C GLN A 12 9.17 17.93 7.65
N VAL A 13 8.21 17.95 8.56
CA VAL A 13 6.85 18.43 8.32
C VAL A 13 6.65 19.62 9.26
N PRO A 14 6.54 20.85 8.73
CA PRO A 14 6.42 22.05 9.54
C PRO A 14 5.31 21.90 10.57
N GLN A 15 5.57 22.34 11.80
CA GLN A 15 4.65 22.33 12.94
C GLN A 15 4.16 20.95 13.41
N VAL A 16 4.50 19.86 12.72
CA VAL A 16 4.02 18.51 13.06
C VAL A 16 5.15 17.64 13.59
N VAL A 17 6.18 17.36 12.76
CA VAL A 17 7.18 16.35 13.13
C VAL A 17 8.48 16.50 12.36
N ARG A 18 9.60 16.10 12.99
CA ARG A 18 10.85 15.73 12.33
C ARG A 18 11.14 14.26 12.58
N ILE A 19 11.46 13.52 11.51
CA ILE A 19 11.76 12.09 11.60
C ILE A 19 13.09 11.83 10.91
N LEU A 20 14.06 11.34 11.67
CA LEU A 20 15.35 10.91 11.16
C LEU A 20 15.35 9.39 11.00
N VAL A 21 15.61 8.90 9.79
CA VAL A 21 15.71 7.48 9.45
C VAL A 21 17.13 7.16 9.08
N GLN A 22 17.77 6.20 9.79
CA GLN A 22 19.19 5.91 9.64
C GLN A 22 19.46 4.42 9.46
N SER A 23 20.31 4.11 8.46
CA SER A 23 20.94 2.79 8.23
C SER A 23 19.96 1.62 8.17
N GLY A 24 18.70 1.86 7.81
CA GLY A 24 17.66 0.84 7.80
C GLY A 24 17.33 0.23 9.18
N ARG A 25 17.79 0.84 10.28
CA ARG A 25 17.70 0.27 11.64
C ARG A 25 16.95 1.11 12.64
N SER A 26 16.98 2.44 12.50
CA SER A 26 16.38 3.33 13.50
C SER A 26 15.59 4.45 12.88
N MET A 27 14.52 4.84 13.58
CA MET A 27 13.75 6.05 13.34
C MET A 27 13.68 6.85 14.63
N ARG A 28 14.18 8.09 14.60
CA ARG A 28 14.07 9.04 15.73
C ARG A 28 13.00 10.05 15.39
N VAL A 29 12.05 10.24 16.28
CA VAL A 29 10.87 11.09 16.08
C VAL A 29 10.92 12.26 17.07
N GLN A 30 10.88 13.47 16.55
CA GLN A 30 10.69 14.70 17.32
C GLN A 30 9.31 15.27 16.96
N ARG A 31 8.35 15.16 17.85
CA ARG A 31 7.05 15.83 17.72
C ARG A 31 7.25 17.33 17.92
N LEU A 32 6.67 18.16 17.05
CA LEU A 32 6.75 19.61 17.13
C LEU A 32 5.47 20.20 17.77
N ASP A 33 4.37 19.43 17.73
CA ASP A 33 3.13 19.69 18.45
C ASP A 33 2.77 18.43 19.27
N SER A 34 2.58 18.60 20.57
CA SER A 34 2.21 17.50 21.48
C SER A 34 0.74 17.07 21.33
N GLN A 35 -0.12 17.91 20.78
CA GLN A 35 -1.56 17.65 20.61
C GLN A 35 -1.88 17.08 19.21
N ASP A 36 -1.04 17.31 18.20
CA ASP A 36 -1.28 16.80 16.86
C ASP A 36 -0.74 15.37 16.70
N GLU A 37 -1.64 14.41 16.57
CA GLU A 37 -1.31 13.00 16.32
C GLU A 37 -1.03 12.69 14.83
N SER A 38 -1.08 13.68 13.93
CA SER A 38 -0.78 13.54 12.50
C SER A 38 0.64 13.04 12.23
N TRP A 39 1.56 13.17 13.19
CA TRP A 39 2.92 12.64 13.06
C TRP A 39 2.96 11.14 12.75
N ARG A 40 1.95 10.38 13.22
CA ARG A 40 1.82 8.93 12.93
C ARG A 40 1.61 8.64 11.45
N LEU A 41 0.91 9.53 10.73
CA LEU A 41 0.73 9.42 9.28
C LEU A 41 2.09 9.44 8.55
N PHE A 42 2.97 10.35 8.96
CA PHE A 42 4.29 10.52 8.35
C PHE A 42 5.26 9.42 8.79
N LEU A 43 5.18 8.97 10.05
CA LEU A 43 5.97 7.86 10.56
C LEU A 43 5.64 6.56 9.82
N LEU A 44 4.35 6.16 9.81
CA LEU A 44 3.91 4.87 9.26
C LEU A 44 3.79 4.86 7.73
N GLY A 45 3.82 6.02 7.09
CA GLY A 45 3.79 6.14 5.63
C GLY A 45 5.16 6.47 5.05
N SER A 46 5.63 7.71 5.26
CA SER A 46 6.84 8.18 4.61
C SER A 46 8.11 7.60 5.23
N ALA A 47 8.27 7.73 6.55
CA ALA A 47 9.49 7.29 7.22
C ALA A 47 9.66 5.77 7.17
N LEU A 48 8.58 5.00 7.32
CA LEU A 48 8.62 3.55 7.11
C LEU A 48 9.01 3.19 5.68
N GLY A 49 8.49 3.91 4.68
CA GLY A 49 8.92 3.73 3.28
C GLY A 49 10.42 3.98 3.08
N TYR A 50 10.97 5.00 3.73
CA TYR A 50 12.42 5.29 3.70
C TYR A 50 13.23 4.17 4.37
N LEU A 51 12.77 3.69 5.52
CA LEU A 51 13.40 2.55 6.21
C LEU A 51 13.43 1.30 5.32
N CYS A 52 12.33 1.02 4.61
CA CYS A 52 12.25 -0.10 3.67
C CYS A 52 13.27 0.05 2.54
N LEU A 53 13.39 1.25 1.94
CA LEU A 53 14.39 1.53 0.90
C LEU A 53 15.83 1.32 1.40
N GLN A 54 16.16 1.82 2.61
CA GLN A 54 17.48 1.61 3.22
C GLN A 54 17.77 0.14 3.54
N ARG A 55 16.74 -0.70 3.70
CA ARG A 55 16.85 -2.16 3.88
C ARG A 55 16.92 -2.94 2.57
N GLY A 56 16.88 -2.26 1.43
CA GLY A 56 16.81 -2.92 0.13
C GLY A 56 15.49 -3.65 -0.13
N LEU A 57 14.41 -3.29 0.57
CA LEU A 57 13.07 -3.81 0.32
C LEU A 57 12.37 -2.97 -0.75
N PHE A 58 11.38 -3.57 -1.43
CA PHE A 58 10.58 -2.89 -2.43
C PHE A 58 9.24 -2.42 -1.84
N PRO A 59 9.10 -1.14 -1.48
CA PRO A 59 7.85 -0.58 -0.99
C PRO A 59 6.93 -0.25 -2.17
N LEU A 60 5.83 -0.96 -2.32
CA LEU A 60 4.80 -0.71 -3.33
C LEU A 60 3.68 0.15 -2.76
N HIS A 61 3.22 1.16 -3.50
CA HIS A 61 2.03 1.93 -3.11
C HIS A 61 0.74 1.15 -3.42
N ALA A 62 0.38 0.27 -2.51
CA ALA A 62 -0.70 -0.70 -2.66
C ALA A 62 -1.38 -0.99 -1.31
N ALA A 63 -2.59 -1.54 -1.39
CA ALA A 63 -3.21 -2.32 -0.32
C ALA A 63 -3.01 -3.81 -0.63
N CYS A 64 -2.81 -4.64 0.39
CA CYS A 64 -2.64 -6.07 0.20
C CYS A 64 -3.62 -6.87 1.06
N LEU A 65 -4.27 -7.84 0.44
CA LEU A 65 -5.26 -8.69 1.06
C LEU A 65 -4.99 -10.16 0.77
N ARG A 66 -5.51 -11.02 1.64
CA ARG A 66 -5.66 -12.45 1.39
C ARG A 66 -7.09 -12.71 0.90
N ILE A 67 -7.21 -13.17 -0.33
CA ILE A 67 -8.48 -13.57 -0.96
C ILE A 67 -8.44 -15.09 -1.12
N GLY A 68 -9.26 -15.82 -0.35
CA GLY A 68 -9.10 -17.27 -0.23
C GLY A 68 -7.71 -17.64 0.27
N SER A 69 -6.99 -18.46 -0.48
CA SER A 69 -5.60 -18.85 -0.19
C SER A 69 -4.55 -17.87 -0.76
N ARG A 70 -4.94 -16.91 -1.61
CA ARG A 70 -4.04 -16.06 -2.38
C ARG A 70 -3.78 -14.70 -1.76
N THR A 71 -2.54 -14.26 -1.81
CA THR A 71 -2.12 -12.92 -1.38
C THR A 71 -2.05 -11.97 -2.58
N VAL A 72 -2.92 -10.97 -2.62
CA VAL A 72 -3.10 -10.07 -3.76
C VAL A 72 -2.85 -8.62 -3.34
N ALA A 73 -1.93 -7.94 -4.03
CA ALA A 73 -1.65 -6.52 -3.82
C ALA A 73 -2.40 -5.67 -4.85
N PHE A 74 -3.17 -4.69 -4.38
CA PHE A 74 -3.93 -3.75 -5.20
C PHE A 74 -3.19 -2.42 -5.28
N ALA A 75 -2.54 -2.16 -6.41
CA ALA A 75 -1.83 -0.92 -6.71
C ALA A 75 -2.71 0.07 -7.49
N GLY A 76 -2.31 1.33 -7.51
CA GLY A 76 -3.02 2.40 -8.24
C GLY A 76 -2.67 3.77 -7.70
N HIS A 77 -3.02 4.82 -8.44
CA HIS A 77 -2.80 6.20 -8.01
C HIS A 77 -3.51 6.53 -6.68
N SER A 78 -3.12 7.63 -6.05
CA SER A 78 -3.87 8.15 -4.91
C SER A 78 -5.30 8.45 -5.34
N GLY A 79 -6.28 7.99 -4.57
CA GLY A 79 -7.69 8.14 -4.92
C GLY A 79 -8.24 7.05 -5.88
N ALA A 80 -7.45 6.10 -6.38
CA ALA A 80 -7.96 5.02 -7.24
C ALA A 80 -8.89 4.01 -6.52
N GLY A 81 -9.17 4.20 -5.23
CA GLY A 81 -10.09 3.34 -4.47
C GLY A 81 -9.47 2.05 -3.93
N LYS A 82 -8.14 1.97 -3.77
CA LYS A 82 -7.44 0.82 -3.15
C LYS A 82 -7.99 0.48 -1.78
N SER A 83 -7.99 1.45 -0.87
CA SER A 83 -8.46 1.27 0.51
C SER A 83 -9.96 1.02 0.58
N THR A 84 -10.76 1.61 -0.34
CA THR A 84 -12.21 1.34 -0.48
C THR A 84 -12.46 -0.11 -0.86
N LEU A 85 -11.74 -0.62 -1.87
CA LEU A 85 -11.82 -2.02 -2.30
C LEU A 85 -11.35 -2.96 -1.20
N ALA A 86 -10.26 -2.60 -0.50
CA ALA A 86 -9.76 -3.35 0.64
C ALA A 86 -10.80 -3.45 1.77
N ALA A 87 -11.49 -2.35 2.08
CA ALA A 87 -12.55 -2.35 3.09
C ALA A 87 -13.74 -3.23 2.69
N ALA A 88 -14.16 -3.18 1.43
CA ALA A 88 -15.25 -4.01 0.92
C ALA A 88 -14.91 -5.51 0.97
N LEU A 89 -13.71 -5.90 0.55
CA LEU A 89 -13.24 -7.28 0.62
C LEU A 89 -13.09 -7.75 2.08
N LEU A 90 -12.63 -6.88 2.99
CA LEU A 90 -12.55 -7.20 4.41
C LEU A 90 -13.93 -7.48 5.02
N GLN A 91 -14.97 -6.70 4.64
CA GLN A 91 -16.36 -6.98 5.06
C GLN A 91 -16.90 -8.32 4.54
N ARG A 92 -16.35 -8.83 3.45
CA ARG A 92 -16.68 -10.15 2.87
C ARG A 92 -15.88 -11.30 3.50
N GLY A 93 -15.08 -11.01 4.55
CA GLY A 93 -14.34 -12.02 5.31
C GLY A 93 -12.90 -12.27 4.85
N HIS A 94 -12.39 -11.47 3.92
CA HIS A 94 -10.99 -11.57 3.46
C HIS A 94 -10.01 -10.94 4.46
N GLY A 95 -8.75 -11.40 4.43
CA GLY A 95 -7.72 -10.93 5.36
C GLY A 95 -6.99 -9.68 4.86
N LEU A 96 -6.81 -8.66 5.69
CA LEU A 96 -5.96 -7.50 5.42
C LEU A 96 -4.52 -7.79 5.83
N LEU A 97 -3.53 -7.52 4.97
CA LEU A 97 -2.10 -7.58 5.29
C LEU A 97 -1.46 -6.20 5.35
N SER A 98 -1.90 -5.27 4.50
CA SER A 98 -1.43 -3.87 4.52
C SER A 98 -2.39 -2.93 3.80
N ASP A 99 -2.33 -1.63 4.15
CA ASP A 99 -2.92 -0.54 3.36
C ASP A 99 -1.90 0.58 3.14
N ASP A 100 -1.94 1.22 1.97
CA ASP A 100 -1.09 2.35 1.56
C ASP A 100 0.40 2.00 1.29
N LEU A 101 0.99 1.08 2.03
CA LEU A 101 2.36 0.63 1.87
C LEU A 101 2.44 -0.90 1.96
N THR A 102 2.60 -1.56 0.83
CA THR A 102 2.86 -3.00 0.74
C THR A 102 4.36 -3.22 0.58
N VAL A 103 4.98 -3.87 1.55
CA VAL A 103 6.42 -4.10 1.56
C VAL A 103 6.71 -5.47 0.95
N ILE A 104 7.51 -5.49 -0.10
CA ILE A 104 7.87 -6.71 -0.83
C ILE A 104 9.36 -7.00 -0.64
N ARG A 105 9.67 -8.25 -0.31
CA ARG A 105 11.01 -8.78 -0.23
C ARG A 105 11.21 -9.80 -1.35
N SER A 106 12.26 -9.60 -2.14
CA SER A 106 12.69 -10.58 -3.15
C SER A 106 13.86 -11.37 -2.58
N ASP A 107 13.63 -12.65 -2.32
CA ASP A 107 14.63 -13.58 -1.78
C ASP A 107 15.33 -14.38 -2.91
N GLY A 108 15.44 -13.79 -4.08
CA GLY A 108 16.07 -14.40 -5.26
C GLY A 108 15.27 -15.61 -5.73
N ALA A 109 15.89 -16.80 -5.69
CA ALA A 109 15.24 -18.05 -6.09
C ALA A 109 14.16 -18.55 -5.11
N HIS A 110 14.12 -18.01 -3.89
CA HIS A 110 13.16 -18.44 -2.85
C HIS A 110 11.79 -17.76 -2.94
N GLY A 111 11.58 -16.93 -3.96
CA GLY A 111 10.28 -16.33 -4.27
C GLY A 111 10.15 -14.87 -3.84
N ILE A 112 8.93 -14.38 -3.97
CA ILE A 112 8.53 -13.01 -3.64
C ILE A 112 7.62 -13.04 -2.42
N THR A 113 8.11 -12.46 -1.32
CA THR A 113 7.40 -12.42 -0.04
C THR A 113 6.84 -11.03 0.22
N MET A 114 5.57 -10.95 0.56
CA MET A 114 4.92 -9.78 1.12
C MET A 114 5.11 -9.78 2.64
N LEU A 115 5.57 -8.65 3.19
CA LEU A 115 5.71 -8.44 4.62
C LEU A 115 4.49 -7.63 5.13
N PRO A 116 3.73 -8.14 6.11
CA PRO A 116 2.56 -7.43 6.63
C PRO A 116 2.96 -6.15 7.34
N ALA A 117 2.08 -5.15 7.30
CA ALA A 117 2.30 -3.87 7.96
C ALA A 117 1.57 -3.82 9.31
N PHE A 118 0.40 -3.22 9.35
CA PHE A 118 -0.40 -3.07 10.57
C PHE A 118 -1.89 -2.99 10.25
N PRO A 119 -2.79 -3.34 11.19
CA PRO A 119 -4.24 -3.36 10.99
C PRO A 119 -4.79 -1.93 10.92
N ARG A 120 -4.73 -1.34 9.73
CA ARG A 120 -5.12 0.05 9.51
C ARG A 120 -5.60 0.26 8.09
N LEU A 121 -6.76 0.91 7.95
CA LEU A 121 -7.31 1.37 6.68
C LEU A 121 -7.54 2.88 6.75
N LYS A 122 -7.10 3.61 5.74
CA LYS A 122 -7.35 5.05 5.63
C LYS A 122 -8.48 5.32 4.64
N LEU A 123 -9.69 5.54 5.17
CA LEU A 123 -10.91 5.66 4.39
C LEU A 123 -11.45 7.10 4.38
N TRP A 124 -11.93 7.56 3.24
CA TRP A 124 -12.68 8.79 3.14
C TRP A 124 -14.07 8.63 3.74
N ARG A 125 -14.70 9.75 4.13
CA ARG A 125 -16.05 9.78 4.69
C ARG A 125 -17.07 9.04 3.81
N ASP A 126 -17.09 9.35 2.52
CA ASP A 126 -17.98 8.73 1.54
C ASP A 126 -17.86 7.20 1.50
N THR A 127 -16.66 6.68 1.67
CA THR A 127 -16.41 5.24 1.77
C THR A 127 -16.99 4.67 3.06
N LEU A 128 -16.79 5.34 4.21
CA LEU A 128 -17.36 4.88 5.48
C LEU A 128 -18.89 4.85 5.42
N GLU A 129 -19.50 5.90 4.87
CA GLU A 129 -20.96 6.01 4.70
C GLU A 129 -21.49 4.94 3.75
N SER A 130 -20.88 4.78 2.57
CA SER A 130 -21.32 3.82 1.57
C SER A 130 -21.19 2.36 2.03
N LEU A 131 -20.15 2.04 2.79
CA LEU A 131 -19.91 0.70 3.34
C LEU A 131 -20.52 0.50 4.73
N GLN A 132 -21.25 1.50 5.26
CA GLN A 132 -21.86 1.48 6.60
C GLN A 132 -20.85 1.13 7.70
N LEU A 133 -19.64 1.65 7.58
CA LEU A 133 -18.57 1.45 8.56
C LEU A 133 -18.67 2.50 9.67
N PRO A 134 -18.26 2.18 10.92
CA PRO A 134 -18.40 3.09 12.05
C PRO A 134 -17.54 4.35 11.89
N MET A 135 -18.17 5.51 11.96
CA MET A 135 -17.47 6.80 12.02
C MET A 135 -17.26 7.27 13.46
N THR A 136 -18.21 6.99 14.34
CA THR A 136 -18.11 7.36 15.77
C THR A 136 -16.95 6.61 16.41
N GLY A 137 -16.05 7.35 17.07
CA GLY A 137 -14.84 6.78 17.67
C GLY A 137 -13.69 6.50 16.69
N THR A 138 -13.88 6.68 15.38
CA THR A 138 -12.81 6.52 14.39
C THR A 138 -12.09 7.86 14.21
N PRO A 139 -10.78 7.95 14.56
CA PRO A 139 -10.05 9.21 14.50
C PRO A 139 -9.82 9.64 13.05
N ARG A 140 -9.77 10.95 12.82
CA ARG A 140 -9.30 11.51 11.55
C ARG A 140 -7.81 11.23 11.36
N VAL A 141 -7.38 11.01 10.12
CA VAL A 141 -5.96 10.83 9.77
C VAL A 141 -5.13 12.07 10.12
N ARG A 142 -5.75 13.25 9.99
CA ARG A 142 -5.21 14.54 10.43
C ARG A 142 -6.33 15.59 10.56
N PRO A 143 -6.14 16.66 11.36
CA PRO A 143 -7.08 17.75 11.44
C PRO A 143 -7.43 18.34 10.06
N GLY A 144 -8.68 18.68 9.84
CA GLY A 144 -9.18 19.30 8.60
C GLY A 144 -9.30 18.34 7.40
N MET A 145 -8.92 17.07 7.52
CA MET A 145 -9.06 16.08 6.46
C MET A 145 -10.25 15.15 6.76
N ASP A 146 -11.13 14.97 5.79
CA ASP A 146 -12.30 14.07 5.89
C ASP A 146 -11.93 12.61 5.56
N LYS A 147 -10.75 12.21 6.04
CA LYS A 147 -10.21 10.86 5.94
C LYS A 147 -9.96 10.30 7.33
N PHE A 148 -10.36 9.06 7.56
CA PHE A 148 -10.42 8.42 8.86
C PHE A 148 -9.48 7.22 8.95
N ASP A 149 -8.96 6.98 10.14
CA ASP A 149 -8.02 5.91 10.47
C ASP A 149 -8.79 4.74 11.10
N LEU A 150 -9.38 3.91 10.26
CA LEU A 150 -10.11 2.71 10.70
C LEU A 150 -9.10 1.62 11.08
N ARG A 151 -9.28 1.04 12.25
CA ARG A 151 -8.51 -0.10 12.73
C ARG A 151 -9.44 -1.30 12.83
N PRO A 152 -9.42 -2.20 11.84
CA PRO A 152 -10.24 -3.39 11.90
C PRO A 152 -9.78 -4.26 13.08
N SER A 153 -10.75 -4.69 13.89
CA SER A 153 -10.51 -5.59 15.03
C SER A 153 -10.35 -7.05 14.61
N ILE A 154 -10.79 -7.39 13.41
CA ILE A 154 -10.82 -8.76 12.85
C ILE A 154 -10.29 -8.72 11.41
N GLY A 155 -9.72 -9.82 10.95
CA GLY A 155 -9.30 -9.99 9.55
C GLY A 155 -7.92 -9.41 9.21
N PHE A 156 -7.09 -9.06 10.19
CA PHE A 156 -5.69 -8.72 9.93
C PHE A 156 -4.81 -9.97 10.01
N ASP A 157 -4.07 -10.22 8.93
CA ASP A 157 -3.08 -11.30 8.84
C ASP A 157 -1.68 -10.73 9.08
N ALA A 158 -1.08 -11.08 10.20
CA ALA A 158 0.22 -10.58 10.64
C ALA A 158 1.41 -11.44 10.17
N ALA A 159 1.16 -12.53 9.44
CA ALA A 159 2.22 -13.40 8.95
C ALA A 159 2.74 -12.96 7.58
N PRO A 160 4.06 -13.03 7.31
CA PRO A 160 4.59 -12.91 5.96
C PRO A 160 3.97 -13.96 5.04
N ALA A 161 3.70 -13.58 3.80
CA ALA A 161 3.04 -14.44 2.83
C ALA A 161 3.70 -14.35 1.46
N THR A 162 3.63 -15.42 0.67
CA THR A 162 4.00 -15.38 -0.75
C THR A 162 3.06 -14.39 -1.46
N LEU A 163 3.61 -13.51 -2.29
CA LEU A 163 2.82 -12.61 -3.11
C LEU A 163 2.39 -13.34 -4.39
N ASP A 164 1.08 -13.60 -4.53
CA ASP A 164 0.54 -14.38 -5.65
C ASP A 164 0.16 -13.53 -6.86
N ALA A 165 -0.23 -12.28 -6.65
CA ALA A 165 -0.59 -11.36 -7.74
C ALA A 165 -0.46 -9.89 -7.34
N VAL A 166 -0.24 -9.05 -8.35
CA VAL A 166 -0.44 -7.59 -8.26
C VAL A 166 -1.54 -7.18 -9.23
N VAL A 167 -2.53 -6.46 -8.73
CA VAL A 167 -3.67 -5.94 -9.51
C VAL A 167 -3.61 -4.42 -9.51
N VAL A 168 -3.56 -3.83 -10.71
CA VAL A 168 -3.55 -2.36 -10.86
C VAL A 168 -4.94 -1.87 -11.18
N LEU A 169 -5.43 -0.92 -10.39
CA LEU A 169 -6.76 -0.34 -10.54
C LEU A 169 -6.78 0.74 -11.62
N HIS A 170 -7.71 0.62 -12.54
CA HIS A 170 -7.97 1.56 -13.63
C HIS A 170 -9.46 1.92 -13.72
N ASP A 171 -9.75 3.22 -13.86
CA ASP A 171 -11.12 3.76 -13.92
C ASP A 171 -11.54 3.93 -15.41
N ALA A 172 -11.75 2.83 -16.15
CA ALA A 172 -11.92 2.95 -17.61
C ALA A 172 -12.97 2.00 -18.25
N ALA A 173 -13.85 1.39 -17.45
CA ALA A 173 -14.83 0.46 -18.00
C ALA A 173 -16.22 0.69 -17.41
N SER A 174 -17.26 0.24 -18.13
CA SER A 174 -18.66 0.20 -17.63
C SER A 174 -18.86 -0.96 -16.65
N GLU A 175 -18.11 -2.06 -16.81
CA GLU A 175 -18.16 -3.25 -15.99
C GLU A 175 -16.74 -3.67 -15.55
N PRO A 176 -16.61 -4.37 -14.39
CA PRO A 176 -15.31 -4.84 -13.94
C PRO A 176 -14.73 -5.89 -14.91
N HIS A 177 -13.46 -5.71 -15.27
CA HIS A 177 -12.75 -6.64 -16.14
C HIS A 177 -11.29 -6.78 -15.70
N LEU A 178 -10.77 -8.02 -15.64
CA LEU A 178 -9.38 -8.35 -15.35
C LEU A 178 -8.65 -8.73 -16.62
N GLN A 179 -7.50 -8.07 -16.86
CA GLN A 179 -6.59 -8.34 -17.96
C GLN A 179 -5.19 -8.62 -17.41
N ARG A 180 -4.62 -9.77 -17.75
CA ARG A 180 -3.23 -10.06 -17.44
C ARG A 180 -2.30 -9.20 -18.30
N LEU A 181 -1.33 -8.55 -17.68
CA LEU A 181 -0.33 -7.76 -18.38
C LEU A 181 0.82 -8.65 -18.86
N SER A 182 1.48 -8.25 -19.95
CA SER A 182 2.77 -8.85 -20.33
C SER A 182 3.82 -8.55 -19.25
N PRO A 183 4.89 -9.36 -19.13
CA PRO A 183 5.96 -9.10 -18.15
C PRO A 183 6.58 -7.70 -18.29
N HIS A 184 6.73 -7.19 -19.52
CA HIS A 184 7.24 -5.85 -19.78
C HIS A 184 6.28 -4.76 -19.24
N ALA A 185 4.99 -4.88 -19.54
CA ALA A 185 3.97 -3.95 -19.02
C ALA A 185 3.84 -4.06 -17.50
N GLY A 186 3.97 -5.25 -16.93
CA GLY A 186 4.01 -5.50 -15.50
C GLY A 186 5.19 -4.82 -14.81
N LEU A 187 6.39 -4.92 -15.37
CA LEU A 187 7.58 -4.22 -14.89
C LEU A 187 7.38 -2.71 -14.85
N ALA A 188 6.95 -2.11 -15.96
CA ALA A 188 6.69 -0.66 -16.05
C ALA A 188 5.67 -0.21 -15.00
N THR A 189 4.63 -1.00 -14.82
CA THR A 189 3.59 -0.78 -13.82
C THR A 189 4.14 -0.83 -12.40
N LEU A 190 4.84 -1.89 -12.02
CA LEU A 190 5.42 -2.03 -10.66
C LEU A 190 6.39 -0.89 -10.35
N HIS A 191 7.25 -0.55 -11.29
CA HIS A 191 8.18 0.57 -11.12
C HIS A 191 7.44 1.91 -10.98
N GLY A 192 6.34 2.13 -11.71
CA GLY A 192 5.51 3.33 -11.64
C GLY A 192 4.77 3.50 -10.30
N TYR A 193 4.51 2.41 -9.58
CA TYR A 193 3.87 2.44 -8.27
C TYR A 193 4.83 2.21 -7.10
N LEU A 194 6.15 2.32 -7.32
CA LEU A 194 7.12 2.36 -6.24
C LEU A 194 6.74 3.48 -5.27
N ALA A 195 6.59 3.14 -3.99
CA ALA A 195 6.34 4.14 -2.98
C ALA A 195 7.62 4.96 -2.73
N ARG A 196 7.47 6.30 -2.65
CA ARG A 196 8.58 7.22 -2.37
C ARG A 196 9.71 7.20 -3.42
N PRO A 197 9.41 7.29 -4.74
CA PRO A 197 10.43 7.19 -5.80
C PRO A 197 11.50 8.28 -5.68
N GLN A 198 11.16 9.50 -5.24
CA GLN A 198 12.11 10.57 -4.99
C GLN A 198 13.12 10.23 -3.87
N ALA A 199 12.69 9.47 -2.87
CA ALA A 199 13.59 9.01 -1.82
C ALA A 199 14.55 7.94 -2.35
N ALA A 200 14.06 7.00 -3.14
CA ALA A 200 14.90 6.00 -3.81
C ALA A 200 15.96 6.66 -4.72
N GLU A 201 15.57 7.71 -5.45
CA GLU A 201 16.48 8.48 -6.29
C GLU A 201 17.58 9.19 -5.48
N ARG A 202 17.20 9.89 -4.40
CA ARG A 202 18.17 10.58 -3.50
C ARG A 202 19.13 9.63 -2.78
N LEU A 203 18.70 8.38 -2.56
CA LEU A 203 19.57 7.32 -2.02
C LEU A 203 20.41 6.61 -3.09
N GLY A 204 20.31 6.99 -4.38
CA GLY A 204 21.02 6.32 -5.47
C GLY A 204 20.48 4.92 -5.80
N LEU A 205 19.26 4.58 -5.37
CA LEU A 205 18.69 3.23 -5.47
C LEU A 205 17.85 3.00 -6.73
N ARG A 206 17.82 3.92 -7.71
CA ARG A 206 16.98 3.78 -8.92
C ARG A 206 17.21 2.44 -9.64
N ALA A 207 18.46 2.10 -9.91
CA ALA A 207 18.81 0.85 -10.60
C ALA A 207 18.42 -0.39 -9.77
N ALA A 208 18.65 -0.36 -8.45
CA ALA A 208 18.28 -1.46 -7.56
C ALA A 208 16.75 -1.66 -7.51
N MET A 209 15.97 -0.58 -7.40
CA MET A 209 14.50 -0.66 -7.40
C MET A 209 13.96 -1.14 -8.75
N PHE A 210 14.56 -0.72 -9.86
CA PHE A 210 14.20 -1.24 -11.18
C PHE A 210 14.49 -2.74 -11.30
N ALA A 211 15.64 -3.21 -10.84
CA ALA A 211 16.00 -4.63 -10.85
C ALA A 211 15.04 -5.46 -9.98
N GLN A 212 14.62 -4.94 -8.81
CA GLN A 212 13.63 -5.61 -7.97
C GLN A 212 12.25 -5.65 -8.65
N ALA A 213 11.78 -4.54 -9.25
CA ALA A 213 10.54 -4.54 -10.02
C ALA A 213 10.57 -5.58 -11.15
N ALA A 214 11.71 -5.73 -11.83
CA ALA A 214 11.89 -6.75 -12.87
C ALA A 214 11.86 -8.18 -12.29
N ALA A 215 12.46 -8.41 -11.13
CA ALA A 215 12.42 -9.71 -10.45
C ALA A 215 10.99 -10.08 -10.03
N ILE A 216 10.25 -9.13 -9.49
CA ILE A 216 8.83 -9.30 -9.11
C ILE A 216 7.99 -9.60 -10.37
N ALA A 217 8.11 -8.79 -11.44
CA ALA A 217 7.32 -8.96 -12.67
C ALA A 217 7.56 -10.31 -13.39
N ARG A 218 8.71 -10.94 -13.17
CA ARG A 218 9.00 -12.29 -13.73
C ARG A 218 8.35 -13.42 -12.94
N GLN A 219 8.12 -13.24 -11.64
CA GLN A 219 7.67 -14.30 -10.74
C GLN A 219 6.20 -14.13 -10.35
N VAL A 220 5.71 -12.88 -10.29
CA VAL A 220 4.37 -12.53 -9.85
C VAL A 220 3.55 -12.00 -11.02
N PRO A 221 2.41 -12.61 -11.37
CA PRO A 221 1.53 -12.10 -12.41
C PRO A 221 0.99 -10.72 -12.04
N VAL A 222 1.06 -9.79 -12.99
CA VAL A 222 0.52 -8.45 -12.86
C VAL A 222 -0.74 -8.34 -13.71
N TRP A 223 -1.82 -7.86 -13.11
CA TRP A 223 -3.13 -7.71 -13.74
C TRP A 223 -3.54 -6.25 -13.77
N ARG A 224 -4.33 -5.87 -14.75
CA ARG A 224 -5.06 -4.61 -14.80
C ARG A 224 -6.52 -4.90 -14.51
N LEU A 225 -7.07 -4.26 -13.49
CA LEU A 225 -8.49 -4.25 -13.20
C LEU A 225 -9.09 -2.95 -13.74
N GLN A 226 -9.80 -3.05 -14.83
CA GLN A 226 -10.62 -1.97 -15.36
C GLN A 226 -12.00 -2.05 -14.71
N ARG A 227 -12.47 -0.95 -14.12
CA ARG A 227 -13.77 -0.95 -13.41
C ARG A 227 -14.37 0.45 -13.36
N PRO A 228 -15.70 0.55 -13.21
CA PRO A 228 -16.32 1.82 -12.86
C PRO A 228 -15.89 2.24 -11.46
N ARG A 229 -15.57 3.52 -11.28
CA ARG A 229 -15.23 4.07 -9.96
C ARG A 229 -16.49 4.60 -9.28
N ARG A 230 -17.40 3.69 -8.95
CA ARG A 230 -18.67 3.98 -8.28
C ARG A 230 -18.91 2.93 -7.19
N PHE A 231 -19.59 3.34 -6.12
CA PHE A 231 -19.84 2.43 -4.99
C PHE A 231 -20.78 1.27 -5.37
N ASP A 232 -21.76 1.51 -6.21
CA ASP A 232 -22.69 0.49 -6.71
C ASP A 232 -22.03 -0.62 -7.55
N ALA A 233 -20.88 -0.33 -8.17
CA ALA A 233 -20.08 -1.32 -8.90
C ALA A 233 -19.08 -2.09 -8.01
N LEU A 234 -19.00 -1.76 -6.72
CA LEU A 234 -17.99 -2.33 -5.83
C LEU A 234 -18.27 -3.82 -5.55
N ALA A 235 -19.56 -4.20 -5.41
CA ALA A 235 -19.96 -5.59 -5.23
C ALA A 235 -19.54 -6.46 -6.43
N ALA A 236 -19.89 -6.05 -7.64
CA ALA A 236 -19.51 -6.77 -8.86
C ALA A 236 -17.97 -6.85 -9.05
N THR A 237 -17.24 -5.80 -8.60
CA THR A 237 -15.79 -5.83 -8.60
C THR A 237 -15.24 -6.87 -7.62
N ALA A 238 -15.81 -6.96 -6.43
CA ALA A 238 -15.42 -7.96 -5.43
C ALA A 238 -15.74 -9.38 -5.92
N ASP A 239 -16.94 -9.60 -6.50
CA ASP A 239 -17.34 -10.89 -7.06
C ASP A 239 -16.35 -11.39 -8.13
N LEU A 240 -15.93 -10.51 -9.05
CA LEU A 240 -14.93 -10.83 -10.06
C LEU A 240 -13.59 -11.26 -9.44
N LEU A 241 -13.14 -10.53 -8.40
CA LEU A 241 -11.87 -10.81 -7.72
C LEU A 241 -11.92 -12.12 -6.94
N GLU A 242 -13.04 -12.41 -6.27
CA GLU A 242 -13.28 -13.66 -5.56
C GLU A 242 -13.36 -14.85 -6.52
N ALA A 243 -14.05 -14.70 -7.64
CA ALA A 243 -14.11 -15.75 -8.68
C ALA A 243 -12.70 -16.07 -9.26
N HIS A 244 -11.83 -15.06 -9.33
CA HIS A 244 -10.50 -15.23 -9.93
C HIS A 244 -9.43 -15.67 -8.93
N PHE A 245 -9.47 -15.19 -7.68
CA PHE A 245 -8.42 -15.40 -6.67
C PHE A 245 -8.90 -16.20 -5.44
N GLY A 246 -10.19 -16.44 -5.29
CA GLY A 246 -10.77 -17.05 -4.09
C GLY A 246 -10.65 -18.59 -3.99
N THR A 247 -10.09 -19.22 -5.01
CA THR A 247 -9.88 -20.68 -5.07
C THR A 247 -8.59 -21.12 -4.45
#